data_8dc0850975a7357971ebbc78a3110894
#
_entry.id   8dc0850975a7357971ebbc78a3110894
#
_cell.length_a   1.000
_cell.length_b   1.000
_cell.length_c   1.000
_cell.angle_alpha   90.00
_cell.angle_beta   90.00
_cell.angle_gamma   90.00
#
_symmetry.space_group_name_H-M   'P 1'
#
loop_
_entity.id
_entity.type
_entity.pdbx_description
1 polymer ?
#
loop_
_entity_poly.entity_id
_entity_poly.type
_entity_poly.pdbx_seq_one_letter_code
_entity_poly.pdbx_strand_id
1 'polypeptide(L)'
;IDACGSGAITRVKGGRAIPAFIVDKSSDMKGYAFITSSTQDESSQESDKIKGSFFTHSLVSGLRGAGDLSNDGRVTLSEAYQFAFNETLQKTESTIGGAQHPSRDMNLVGTGDVVMTDLRITSARLDLAENISGRLYIRDTNAELVAELHKKQGQLISLGLPSGHYTVSVQQNSVYKSTSVLLENGKHKKIVAENFKDVSSEQATFRGDLNSSRDSVLSSIDSLEENGKFRFTFNFLDFEENPRKGFQFGFFVANASDYMIGTQLSIFANIAHKEMHGLQLSSVVNFGLNHFEGAQLAPVVNYAKSFDGLQLS
;
A
#
# COMPACT_ATOMS: atom_id res chain seq x y z
N ILE A 1 3.48 -4.38 17.70
CA ILE A 1 4.56 -3.40 17.47
C ILE A 1 4.76 -3.29 15.98
N ASP A 2 4.66 -2.08 15.45
CA ASP A 2 4.78 -1.78 14.04
C ASP A 2 5.97 -0.82 13.82
N ALA A 3 7.12 -1.41 13.54
CA ALA A 3 8.37 -0.71 13.28
C ALA A 3 9.35 -1.65 12.57
N CYS A 4 10.28 -1.07 11.81
CA CYS A 4 11.36 -1.84 11.16
C CYS A 4 12.16 -2.66 12.19
N GLY A 5 12.44 -3.92 11.88
CA GLY A 5 13.18 -4.82 12.77
C GLY A 5 12.46 -5.15 14.08
N SER A 6 11.13 -4.95 14.15
CA SER A 6 10.35 -5.13 15.39
C SER A 6 10.40 -6.57 15.93
N GLY A 7 10.68 -7.55 15.10
CA GLY A 7 10.93 -8.93 15.51
C GLY A 7 12.12 -9.12 16.47
N ALA A 8 13.01 -8.13 16.57
CA ALA A 8 14.11 -8.17 17.55
C ALA A 8 13.59 -8.21 19.01
N ILE A 9 12.43 -7.63 19.28
CA ILE A 9 11.81 -7.62 20.61
C ILE A 9 11.47 -9.01 21.11
N THR A 10 11.10 -9.93 20.23
CA THR A 10 10.75 -11.29 20.58
C THR A 10 11.96 -12.15 20.97
N ARG A 11 13.19 -11.67 20.75
CA ARG A 11 14.43 -12.38 21.03
C ARG A 11 15.16 -11.89 22.29
N VAL A 12 14.65 -10.85 22.96
CA VAL A 12 15.29 -10.29 24.16
C VAL A 12 15.05 -11.21 25.36
N LYS A 13 16.10 -11.93 25.80
CA LYS A 13 16.09 -12.66 27.05
C LYS A 13 16.12 -11.69 28.22
N GLY A 14 15.08 -11.67 29.07
CA GLY A 14 15.10 -10.99 30.37
C GLY A 14 14.21 -9.75 30.49
N GLY A 15 13.28 -9.51 29.59
CA GLY A 15 12.26 -8.49 29.72
C GLY A 15 11.28 -8.80 30.86
N ARG A 16 11.06 -7.86 31.79
CA ARG A 16 10.03 -7.98 32.82
C ARG A 16 8.67 -7.85 32.15
N ALA A 17 7.84 -8.90 32.25
CA ALA A 17 6.45 -8.85 31.75
C ALA A 17 5.70 -7.73 32.48
N ILE A 18 5.30 -6.69 31.73
CA ILE A 18 4.33 -5.70 32.19
C ILE A 18 2.96 -6.20 31.75
N PRO A 19 2.03 -6.50 32.64
CA PRO A 19 0.67 -6.92 32.24
C PRO A 19 -0.04 -5.72 31.61
N ALA A 20 -0.21 -5.78 30.32
CA ALA A 20 -0.74 -4.65 29.53
C ALA A 20 -2.17 -4.92 29.11
N PHE A 21 -3.09 -5.43 29.77
CA PHE A 21 -4.52 -5.33 29.45
C PHE A 21 -5.38 -6.04 30.51
N ILE A 22 -6.52 -5.45 30.79
CA ILE A 22 -7.62 -6.09 31.51
C ILE A 22 -8.23 -7.13 30.56
N VAL A 23 -7.88 -8.39 30.75
CA VAL A 23 -8.52 -9.50 30.04
C VAL A 23 -9.92 -9.68 30.63
N ASP A 24 -10.92 -9.76 29.76
CA ASP A 24 -12.28 -10.11 30.17
C ASP A 24 -12.22 -11.40 31.02
N LYS A 25 -12.91 -11.40 32.14
CA LYS A 25 -12.91 -12.50 33.12
C LYS A 25 -13.47 -13.84 32.60
N SER A 26 -13.82 -13.92 31.32
CA SER A 26 -14.38 -15.11 30.69
C SER A 26 -13.34 -16.13 30.21
N SER A 27 -12.04 -15.78 30.17
CA SER A 27 -10.98 -16.73 29.81
C SER A 27 -9.99 -16.89 30.96
N ASP A 28 -9.80 -18.11 31.45
CA ASP A 28 -8.74 -18.46 32.40
C ASP A 28 -7.33 -18.46 31.78
N MET A 29 -7.12 -17.64 30.74
CA MET A 29 -5.85 -17.56 30.04
C MET A 29 -4.92 -16.56 30.72
N LYS A 30 -3.67 -16.98 30.93
CA LYS A 30 -2.60 -16.16 31.50
C LYS A 30 -1.38 -16.21 30.59
N GLY A 31 -0.69 -15.08 30.46
CA GLY A 31 0.53 -15.03 29.69
C GLY A 31 0.71 -13.74 28.94
N TYR A 32 1.47 -13.81 27.85
CA TYR A 32 1.72 -12.69 26.97
C TYR A 32 1.67 -13.08 25.49
N ALA A 33 1.41 -12.12 24.64
CA ALA A 33 1.55 -12.24 23.21
C ALA A 33 2.22 -10.97 22.66
N PHE A 34 3.31 -11.13 21.94
CA PHE A 34 3.95 -10.09 21.15
C PHE A 34 3.70 -10.38 19.67
N ILE A 35 3.16 -9.41 18.98
CA ILE A 35 2.96 -9.45 17.53
C ILE A 35 3.73 -8.28 16.94
N THR A 36 4.54 -8.53 15.92
CA THR A 36 5.39 -7.57 15.26
C THR A 36 5.12 -7.54 13.76
N SER A 37 5.27 -6.36 13.15
CA SER A 37 4.98 -6.13 11.73
C SER A 37 5.96 -6.83 10.79
N SER A 38 7.20 -7.08 11.27
CA SER A 38 8.28 -7.69 10.49
C SER A 38 9.17 -8.56 11.36
N THR A 39 9.99 -9.39 10.74
CA THR A 39 11.11 -10.08 11.40
C THR A 39 12.21 -9.08 11.77
N GLN A 40 13.25 -9.54 12.47
CA GLN A 40 14.35 -8.70 12.94
C GLN A 40 15.12 -8.04 11.79
N ASP A 41 15.26 -8.75 10.69
CA ASP A 41 16.10 -8.37 9.55
C ASP A 41 15.29 -7.77 8.39
N GLU A 42 13.99 -7.50 8.60
CA GLU A 42 13.10 -6.97 7.58
C GLU A 42 12.57 -5.58 7.96
N SER A 43 12.37 -4.74 6.95
CA SER A 43 11.71 -3.45 7.12
C SER A 43 10.20 -3.60 7.12
N SER A 44 9.52 -2.90 8.03
CA SER A 44 8.07 -2.70 7.97
C SER A 44 7.74 -1.76 6.80
N GLN A 45 6.77 -2.13 5.99
CA GLN A 45 6.39 -1.36 4.81
C GLN A 45 5.07 -0.62 5.05
N GLU A 46 5.01 0.58 4.53
CA GLU A 46 3.88 1.50 4.66
C GLU A 46 3.39 1.94 3.29
N SER A 47 2.17 2.46 3.24
CA SER A 47 1.59 3.02 2.03
C SER A 47 0.74 4.25 2.35
N ASP A 48 0.97 5.33 1.62
CA ASP A 48 0.19 6.56 1.72
C ASP A 48 -1.30 6.34 1.42
N LYS A 49 -1.62 5.33 0.61
CA LYS A 49 -3.00 5.01 0.23
C LYS A 49 -3.84 4.45 1.38
N ILE A 50 -3.21 3.71 2.28
CA ILE A 50 -3.84 3.18 3.50
C ILE A 50 -3.49 4.03 4.72
N LYS A 51 -2.67 5.07 4.53
CA LYS A 51 -2.17 5.98 5.58
C LYS A 51 -1.56 5.24 6.78
N GLY A 52 -0.80 4.18 6.50
CA GLY A 52 -0.20 3.36 7.54
C GLY A 52 0.49 2.11 6.99
N SER A 53 0.88 1.21 7.88
CA SER A 53 1.55 -0.01 7.50
C SER A 53 0.60 -1.07 6.94
N PHE A 54 1.10 -1.89 6.04
CA PHE A 54 0.34 -3.03 5.50
C PHE A 54 -0.06 -4.00 6.60
N PHE A 55 0.82 -4.24 7.57
CA PHE A 55 0.53 -5.15 8.67
C PHE A 55 -0.60 -4.64 9.57
N THR A 56 -0.50 -3.41 10.07
CA THR A 56 -1.53 -2.85 10.96
C THR A 56 -2.88 -2.75 10.26
N HIS A 57 -2.90 -2.31 9.00
CA HIS A 57 -4.14 -2.29 8.21
C HIS A 57 -4.77 -3.67 8.06
N SER A 58 -3.95 -4.69 7.76
CA SER A 58 -4.42 -6.08 7.65
C SER A 58 -4.89 -6.64 8.98
N LEU A 59 -4.18 -6.34 10.08
CA LEU A 59 -4.58 -6.75 11.42
C LEU A 59 -5.93 -6.15 11.83
N VAL A 60 -6.13 -4.85 11.58
CA VAL A 60 -7.40 -4.18 11.85
C VAL A 60 -8.53 -4.74 11.00
N SER A 61 -8.28 -5.04 9.71
CA SER A 61 -9.27 -5.70 8.83
C SER A 61 -9.64 -7.09 9.36
N GLY A 62 -8.64 -7.85 9.82
CA GLY A 62 -8.84 -9.15 10.47
C GLY A 62 -9.70 -9.04 11.73
N LEU A 63 -9.37 -8.11 12.62
CA LEU A 63 -10.12 -7.86 13.87
C LEU A 63 -11.55 -7.37 13.62
N ARG A 64 -11.81 -6.71 12.50
CA ARG A 64 -13.17 -6.32 12.09
C ARG A 64 -14.02 -7.48 11.60
N GLY A 65 -13.45 -8.68 11.50
CA GLY A 65 -14.20 -9.89 11.15
C GLY A 65 -13.67 -10.64 9.93
N ALA A 66 -12.82 -10.02 9.10
CA ALA A 66 -12.20 -10.71 7.97
C ALA A 66 -11.33 -11.90 8.42
N GLY A 67 -10.87 -11.88 9.67
CA GLY A 67 -10.09 -12.92 10.30
C GLY A 67 -10.89 -14.05 10.95
N ASP A 68 -12.22 -14.00 10.99
CA ASP A 68 -13.05 -15.11 11.51
C ASP A 68 -12.97 -16.32 10.57
N LEU A 69 -11.90 -17.09 10.71
CA LEU A 69 -11.63 -18.24 9.85
C LEU A 69 -12.48 -19.47 10.24
N SER A 70 -12.89 -19.55 11.50
CA SER A 70 -13.74 -20.62 12.03
C SER A 70 -15.22 -20.41 11.73
N ASN A 71 -15.62 -19.19 11.34
CA ASN A 71 -17.00 -18.74 11.13
C ASN A 71 -17.89 -18.93 12.37
N ASP A 72 -17.32 -18.76 13.58
CA ASP A 72 -18.06 -18.85 14.84
C ASP A 72 -18.62 -17.50 15.33
N GLY A 73 -18.34 -16.44 14.57
CA GLY A 73 -18.75 -15.06 14.89
C GLY A 73 -17.80 -14.38 15.87
N ARG A 74 -16.60 -14.92 16.06
CA ARG A 74 -15.54 -14.35 16.90
C ARG A 74 -14.26 -14.26 16.13
N VAL A 75 -13.41 -13.35 16.50
CA VAL A 75 -12.03 -13.28 15.99
C VAL A 75 -11.09 -13.45 17.16
N THR A 76 -10.36 -14.55 17.16
CA THR A 76 -9.33 -14.82 18.14
C THR A 76 -8.02 -14.14 17.77
N LEU A 77 -7.09 -14.07 18.73
CA LEU A 77 -5.75 -13.52 18.51
C LEU A 77 -4.99 -14.27 17.42
N SER A 78 -5.06 -15.60 17.42
CA SER A 78 -4.41 -16.43 16.40
C SER A 78 -5.01 -16.24 15.02
N GLU A 79 -6.32 -16.14 14.91
CA GLU A 79 -7.02 -15.88 13.65
C GLU A 79 -6.69 -14.50 13.08
N ALA A 80 -6.75 -13.45 13.92
CA ALA A 80 -6.37 -12.11 13.53
C ALA A 80 -4.94 -12.02 13.03
N TYR A 81 -4.00 -12.67 13.73
CA TYR A 81 -2.60 -12.75 13.32
C TYR A 81 -2.44 -13.53 12.00
N GLN A 82 -3.08 -14.67 11.86
CA GLN A 82 -2.97 -15.49 10.65
C GLN A 82 -3.49 -14.75 9.43
N PHE A 83 -4.61 -14.05 9.57
CA PHE A 83 -5.16 -13.20 8.54
C PHE A 83 -4.19 -12.07 8.18
N ALA A 84 -3.70 -11.32 9.18
CA ALA A 84 -2.77 -10.22 8.97
C ALA A 84 -1.46 -10.65 8.32
N PHE A 85 -0.93 -11.82 8.72
CA PHE A 85 0.27 -12.41 8.14
C PHE A 85 0.09 -12.68 6.64
N ASN A 86 -0.98 -13.40 6.28
CA ASN A 86 -1.24 -13.77 4.89
C ASN A 86 -1.48 -12.54 3.99
N GLU A 87 -2.27 -11.57 4.46
CA GLU A 87 -2.56 -10.35 3.70
C GLU A 87 -1.31 -9.46 3.56
N THR A 88 -0.49 -9.35 4.61
CA THR A 88 0.76 -8.59 4.55
C THR A 88 1.72 -9.19 3.55
N LEU A 89 1.93 -10.51 3.62
CA LEU A 89 2.80 -11.23 2.69
C LEU A 89 2.37 -11.02 1.24
N GLN A 90 1.09 -11.25 0.92
CA GLN A 90 0.54 -11.05 -0.44
C GLN A 90 0.72 -9.62 -0.97
N LYS A 91 0.57 -8.62 -0.12
CA LYS A 91 0.68 -7.21 -0.52
C LYS A 91 2.12 -6.77 -0.74
N THR A 92 3.05 -7.36 -0.01
CA THR A 92 4.46 -6.93 -0.03
C THR A 92 5.34 -7.78 -0.94
N GLU A 93 4.89 -8.97 -1.36
CA GLU A 93 5.65 -9.87 -2.22
C GLU A 93 6.16 -9.23 -3.51
N SER A 94 5.36 -8.35 -4.11
CA SER A 94 5.69 -7.65 -5.36
C SER A 94 6.24 -6.23 -5.16
N THR A 95 6.45 -5.78 -3.93
CA THR A 95 7.01 -4.46 -3.65
C THR A 95 8.54 -4.46 -3.79
N ILE A 96 9.12 -3.27 -3.93
CA ILE A 96 10.58 -3.10 -3.98
C ILE A 96 11.26 -3.57 -2.69
N GLY A 97 10.57 -3.45 -1.54
CA GLY A 97 11.05 -3.90 -0.23
C GLY A 97 11.02 -5.43 -0.05
N GLY A 98 10.43 -6.17 -1.01
CA GLY A 98 10.26 -7.61 -0.92
C GLY A 98 9.17 -8.04 0.07
N ALA A 99 9.00 -9.34 0.23
CA ALA A 99 8.01 -9.90 1.12
C ALA A 99 8.29 -9.54 2.58
N GLN A 100 7.28 -9.03 3.28
CA GLN A 100 7.34 -8.70 4.70
C GLN A 100 6.69 -9.82 5.52
N HIS A 101 7.43 -10.37 6.49
CA HIS A 101 6.97 -11.47 7.33
C HIS A 101 6.69 -10.99 8.75
N PRO A 102 5.42 -10.74 9.11
CA PRO A 102 5.05 -10.48 10.50
C PRO A 102 5.51 -11.63 11.42
N SER A 103 5.89 -11.30 12.63
CA SER A 103 6.37 -12.29 13.60
C SER A 103 5.52 -12.27 14.86
N ARG A 104 5.49 -13.40 15.57
CA ARG A 104 4.78 -13.50 16.86
C ARG A 104 5.59 -14.30 17.87
N ASP A 105 5.49 -13.89 19.12
CA ASP A 105 5.92 -14.66 20.28
C ASP A 105 4.76 -14.72 21.28
N MET A 106 4.24 -15.90 21.52
CA MET A 106 3.07 -16.08 22.38
C MET A 106 3.37 -17.17 23.42
N ASN A 107 3.19 -16.80 24.68
CA ASN A 107 3.25 -17.73 25.80
C ASN A 107 1.96 -17.60 26.61
N LEU A 108 0.94 -18.30 26.16
CA LEU A 108 -0.40 -18.30 26.75
C LEU A 108 -0.64 -19.64 27.41
N VAL A 109 -1.08 -19.61 28.68
CA VAL A 109 -1.41 -20.80 29.47
C VAL A 109 -2.90 -20.74 29.78
N GLY A 110 -3.63 -21.80 29.43
CA GLY A 110 -5.09 -21.89 29.58
C GLY A 110 -5.70 -22.74 28.48
N THR A 111 -7.02 -22.79 28.43
CA THR A 111 -7.77 -23.52 27.40
C THR A 111 -8.39 -22.54 26.39
N GLY A 112 -8.18 -22.83 25.10
CA GLY A 112 -8.72 -22.04 24.00
C GLY A 112 -7.76 -20.98 23.45
N ASP A 113 -8.28 -19.92 22.84
CA ASP A 113 -7.55 -18.76 22.32
C ASP A 113 -8.16 -17.47 22.84
N VAL A 114 -7.42 -16.36 22.80
CA VAL A 114 -7.88 -15.06 23.26
C VAL A 114 -8.85 -14.49 22.25
N VAL A 115 -10.11 -14.29 22.63
CA VAL A 115 -11.10 -13.63 21.79
C VAL A 115 -10.81 -12.11 21.78
N MET A 116 -10.51 -11.58 20.63
CA MET A 116 -10.23 -10.16 20.40
C MET A 116 -11.47 -9.38 20.00
N THR A 117 -12.33 -9.98 19.18
CA THR A 117 -13.59 -9.37 18.71
C THR A 117 -14.71 -10.40 18.75
N ASP A 118 -15.88 -9.99 19.22
CA ASP A 118 -17.11 -10.76 19.12
C ASP A 118 -18.09 -10.04 18.17
N LEU A 119 -18.26 -10.58 16.96
CA LEU A 119 -19.07 -10.00 15.91
C LEU A 119 -20.59 -10.08 16.21
N ARG A 120 -20.99 -10.91 17.16
CA ARG A 120 -22.39 -11.09 17.56
C ARG A 120 -22.94 -9.92 18.37
N ILE A 121 -22.02 -9.11 18.94
CA ILE A 121 -22.36 -7.96 19.77
C ILE A 121 -21.93 -6.62 19.15
N THR A 122 -21.49 -6.62 17.88
CA THR A 122 -21.11 -5.38 17.18
C THR A 122 -22.33 -4.51 16.87
N SER A 123 -22.09 -3.18 16.78
CA SER A 123 -23.15 -2.19 16.56
C SER A 123 -23.88 -2.37 15.23
N ALA A 124 -23.17 -2.79 14.19
CA ALA A 124 -23.75 -3.16 12.90
C ALA A 124 -22.88 -4.23 12.25
N ARG A 125 -23.43 -5.01 11.31
CA ARG A 125 -22.70 -6.06 10.63
C ARG A 125 -22.96 -6.06 9.12
N LEU A 126 -21.88 -6.17 8.35
CA LEU A 126 -21.91 -6.36 6.92
C LEU A 126 -21.56 -7.81 6.60
N ASP A 127 -22.50 -8.54 6.02
CA ASP A 127 -22.31 -9.93 5.59
C ASP A 127 -22.02 -9.97 4.08
N LEU A 128 -20.85 -10.45 3.70
CA LEU A 128 -20.41 -10.67 2.33
C LEU A 128 -20.76 -12.10 1.92
N ALA A 129 -21.75 -12.25 1.04
CA ALA A 129 -22.29 -13.56 0.67
C ALA A 129 -21.26 -14.48 0.02
N GLU A 130 -21.57 -15.77 0.00
CA GLU A 130 -20.73 -16.86 -0.50
C GLU A 130 -20.43 -16.74 -1.99
N ASN A 131 -21.32 -16.11 -2.78
CA ASN A 131 -21.16 -15.89 -4.22
C ASN A 131 -20.28 -14.70 -4.61
N ILE A 132 -19.76 -13.95 -3.62
CA ILE A 132 -18.78 -12.89 -3.85
C ILE A 132 -17.38 -13.49 -3.76
N SER A 133 -16.50 -13.15 -4.71
CA SER A 133 -15.07 -13.52 -4.68
C SER A 133 -14.22 -12.41 -5.25
N GLY A 134 -12.93 -12.39 -4.89
CA GLY A 134 -11.98 -11.39 -5.34
C GLY A 134 -11.44 -10.54 -4.19
N ARG A 135 -10.69 -9.49 -4.53
CA ARG A 135 -10.20 -8.53 -3.56
C ARG A 135 -11.26 -7.48 -3.29
N LEU A 136 -11.65 -7.34 -2.03
CA LEU A 136 -12.68 -6.39 -1.60
C LEU A 136 -12.05 -5.24 -0.86
N TYR A 137 -12.59 -4.05 -1.12
CA TYR A 137 -12.23 -2.79 -0.48
C TYR A 137 -13.51 -2.17 0.10
N ILE A 138 -13.54 -1.97 1.40
CA ILE A 138 -14.65 -1.34 2.11
C ILE A 138 -14.21 0.06 2.53
N ARG A 139 -14.93 1.09 2.06
CA ARG A 139 -14.64 2.49 2.34
C ARG A 139 -15.81 3.16 3.03
N ASP A 140 -15.50 4.08 3.93
CA ASP A 140 -16.50 4.94 4.57
C ASP A 140 -16.92 6.13 3.69
N THR A 141 -17.71 7.03 4.24
CA THR A 141 -18.19 8.27 3.57
C THR A 141 -17.07 9.24 3.21
N ASN A 142 -15.93 9.19 3.90
CA ASN A 142 -14.76 10.01 3.64
C ASN A 142 -13.82 9.37 2.60
N ALA A 143 -14.27 8.26 1.99
CA ALA A 143 -13.47 7.41 1.10
C ALA A 143 -12.24 6.79 1.79
N GLU A 144 -12.19 6.78 3.12
CA GLU A 144 -11.13 6.10 3.86
C GLU A 144 -11.32 4.59 3.82
N LEU A 145 -10.23 3.86 3.57
CA LEU A 145 -10.25 2.40 3.50
C LEU A 145 -10.35 1.82 4.92
N VAL A 146 -11.52 1.32 5.27
CA VAL A 146 -11.78 0.78 6.60
C VAL A 146 -11.49 -0.71 6.71
N ALA A 147 -11.64 -1.48 5.63
CA ALA A 147 -11.26 -2.89 5.59
C ALA A 147 -10.88 -3.31 4.17
N GLU A 148 -9.94 -4.23 4.08
CA GLU A 148 -9.52 -4.86 2.83
C GLU A 148 -9.26 -6.34 3.06
N LEU A 149 -9.72 -7.18 2.14
CA LEU A 149 -9.56 -8.64 2.25
C LEU A 149 -9.62 -9.31 0.89
N HIS A 150 -8.92 -10.43 0.76
CA HIS A 150 -9.11 -11.33 -0.37
C HIS A 150 -10.13 -12.42 0.00
N LYS A 151 -11.29 -12.42 -0.67
CA LYS A 151 -12.38 -13.35 -0.40
C LYS A 151 -12.44 -14.45 -1.46
N LYS A 152 -12.43 -15.70 -1.02
CA LYS A 152 -12.69 -16.86 -1.87
C LYS A 152 -14.19 -17.08 -2.02
N GLN A 153 -14.59 -17.63 -3.17
CA GLN A 153 -15.97 -18.07 -3.37
C GLN A 153 -16.33 -19.21 -2.41
N GLY A 154 -17.58 -19.26 -2.00
CA GLY A 154 -18.08 -20.29 -1.08
C GLY A 154 -17.91 -19.97 0.41
N GLN A 155 -17.29 -18.86 0.79
CA GLN A 155 -17.15 -18.41 2.17
C GLN A 155 -18.12 -17.27 2.46
N LEU A 156 -18.82 -17.33 3.59
CA LEU A 156 -19.49 -16.17 4.17
C LEU A 156 -18.46 -15.42 5.02
N ILE A 157 -18.33 -14.11 4.84
CA ILE A 157 -17.51 -13.26 5.71
C ILE A 157 -18.39 -12.18 6.31
N SER A 158 -18.32 -12.05 7.62
CA SER A 158 -19.05 -11.03 8.39
C SER A 158 -18.09 -9.99 8.92
N LEU A 159 -18.38 -8.70 8.69
CA LEU A 159 -17.58 -7.58 9.19
C LEU A 159 -18.38 -6.78 10.20
N GLY A 160 -17.86 -6.60 11.40
CA GLY A 160 -18.37 -5.67 12.40
C GLY A 160 -17.88 -4.26 12.10
N LEU A 161 -18.78 -3.38 11.74
CA LEU A 161 -18.48 -2.00 11.37
C LEU A 161 -19.43 -1.04 12.14
N PRO A 162 -19.03 0.21 12.39
CA PRO A 162 -19.95 1.24 12.85
C PRO A 162 -21.16 1.40 11.91
N SER A 163 -22.29 1.89 12.42
CA SER A 163 -23.40 2.30 11.55
C SER A 163 -22.98 3.47 10.68
N GLY A 164 -23.41 3.45 9.40
CA GLY A 164 -23.01 4.49 8.44
C GLY A 164 -23.13 4.01 6.99
N HIS A 165 -22.78 4.90 6.08
CA HIS A 165 -22.72 4.58 4.64
C HIS A 165 -21.33 4.06 4.29
N TYR A 166 -21.30 2.99 3.50
CA TYR A 166 -20.10 2.38 3.00
C TYR A 166 -20.18 2.14 1.51
N THR A 167 -19.05 2.24 0.83
CA THR A 167 -18.87 1.75 -0.53
C THR A 167 -18.05 0.47 -0.46
N VAL A 168 -18.60 -0.62 -0.99
CA VAL A 168 -17.91 -1.89 -1.14
C VAL A 168 -17.52 -2.06 -2.60
N SER A 169 -16.24 -2.18 -2.88
CA SER A 169 -15.73 -2.44 -4.22
C SER A 169 -15.09 -3.82 -4.26
N VAL A 170 -15.29 -4.55 -5.36
CA VAL A 170 -14.66 -5.85 -5.61
C VAL A 170 -13.86 -5.78 -6.90
N GLN A 171 -12.63 -6.27 -6.82
CA GLN A 171 -11.74 -6.46 -7.96
C GLN A 171 -11.65 -7.96 -8.28
N GLN A 172 -11.97 -8.30 -9.53
CA GLN A 172 -11.78 -9.63 -10.09
C GLN A 172 -10.99 -9.50 -11.39
N ASN A 173 -9.74 -9.95 -11.39
CA ASN A 173 -8.81 -9.69 -12.50
C ASN A 173 -8.69 -8.17 -12.77
N SER A 174 -9.05 -7.73 -13.97
CA SER A 174 -9.05 -6.30 -14.35
C SER A 174 -10.43 -5.64 -14.29
N VAL A 175 -11.45 -6.32 -13.75
CA VAL A 175 -12.82 -5.80 -13.66
C VAL A 175 -13.10 -5.31 -12.25
N TYR A 176 -13.60 -4.06 -12.16
CA TYR A 176 -14.02 -3.44 -10.91
C TYR A 176 -15.52 -3.29 -10.88
N LYS A 177 -16.11 -3.73 -9.77
CA LYS A 177 -17.53 -3.53 -9.50
C LYS A 177 -17.70 -2.92 -8.12
N SER A 178 -18.74 -2.13 -7.92
CA SER A 178 -19.00 -1.53 -6.61
C SER A 178 -20.48 -1.49 -6.28
N THR A 179 -20.76 -1.46 -4.98
CA THR A 179 -22.07 -1.23 -4.41
C THR A 179 -21.99 -0.31 -3.21
N SER A 180 -23.04 0.46 -2.96
CA SER A 180 -23.16 1.27 -1.75
C SER A 180 -24.10 0.57 -0.78
N VAL A 181 -23.77 0.61 0.51
CA VAL A 181 -24.55 -0.02 1.58
C VAL A 181 -24.69 0.93 2.75
N LEU A 182 -25.90 1.00 3.31
CA LEU A 182 -26.17 1.66 4.59
C LEU A 182 -26.21 0.59 5.68
N LEU A 183 -25.37 0.74 6.70
CA LEU A 183 -25.40 -0.07 7.90
C LEU A 183 -26.12 0.69 9.01
N GLU A 184 -27.19 0.13 9.50
CA GLU A 184 -27.98 0.68 10.59
C GLU A 184 -27.60 0.01 11.91
N ASN A 185 -27.66 0.79 13.00
CA ASN A 185 -27.34 0.28 14.33
C ASN A 185 -28.25 -0.90 14.71
N GLY A 186 -27.67 -1.96 15.24
CA GLY A 186 -28.36 -3.20 15.63
C GLY A 186 -28.79 -4.08 14.46
N LYS A 187 -28.45 -3.72 13.19
CA LYS A 187 -28.87 -4.50 12.03
C LYS A 187 -27.71 -5.19 11.34
N HIS A 188 -28.06 -6.29 10.66
CA HIS A 188 -27.17 -7.02 9.78
C HIS A 188 -27.58 -6.76 8.32
N LYS A 189 -26.63 -6.45 7.47
CA LYS A 189 -26.85 -6.22 6.06
C LYS A 189 -26.04 -7.22 5.23
N LYS A 190 -26.73 -8.12 4.55
CA LYS A 190 -26.10 -9.05 3.58
C LYS A 190 -26.05 -8.41 2.20
N ILE A 191 -24.90 -8.47 1.55
CA ILE A 191 -24.72 -8.14 0.13
C ILE A 191 -24.33 -9.41 -0.65
N VAL A 192 -24.80 -9.47 -1.88
CA VAL A 192 -24.59 -10.59 -2.82
C VAL A 192 -23.94 -10.08 -4.10
N ALA A 193 -23.39 -10.95 -4.93
CA ALA A 193 -22.69 -10.57 -6.16
C ALA A 193 -23.54 -9.70 -7.10
N GLU A 194 -24.85 -9.93 -7.12
CA GLU A 194 -25.82 -9.20 -7.95
C GLU A 194 -26.04 -7.75 -7.52
N ASN A 195 -25.63 -7.39 -6.30
CA ASN A 195 -25.70 -6.00 -5.83
C ASN A 195 -24.64 -5.11 -6.47
N PHE A 196 -23.58 -5.70 -7.00
CA PHE A 196 -22.46 -4.95 -7.56
C PHE A 196 -22.72 -4.53 -9.00
N LYS A 197 -22.38 -3.28 -9.32
CA LYS A 197 -22.46 -2.71 -10.66
C LYS A 197 -21.07 -2.45 -11.19
N ASP A 198 -20.91 -2.60 -12.49
CA ASP A 198 -19.65 -2.28 -13.16
C ASP A 198 -19.32 -0.79 -12.94
N VAL A 199 -18.05 -0.52 -12.68
CA VAL A 199 -17.51 0.83 -12.50
C VAL A 199 -16.58 1.11 -13.66
N SER A 200 -16.74 2.28 -14.33
CA SER A 200 -15.79 2.69 -15.36
C SER A 200 -14.38 2.84 -14.73
N SER A 201 -13.35 2.56 -15.54
CA SER A 201 -11.95 2.60 -15.09
C SER A 201 -11.56 3.93 -14.43
N GLU A 202 -12.11 5.05 -14.90
CA GLU A 202 -11.91 6.37 -14.30
C GLU A 202 -12.45 6.50 -12.87
N GLN A 203 -13.58 5.86 -12.57
CA GLN A 203 -14.15 5.85 -11.20
C GLN A 203 -13.48 4.83 -10.29
N ALA A 204 -12.86 3.79 -10.84
CA ALA A 204 -12.11 2.80 -10.08
C ALA A 204 -10.81 3.38 -9.52
N THR A 205 -10.15 4.27 -10.27
CA THR A 205 -8.90 4.94 -9.88
C THR A 205 -9.07 5.80 -8.62
N PHE A 206 -10.20 6.48 -8.49
CA PHE A 206 -10.53 7.24 -7.27
C PHE A 206 -10.83 6.34 -6.06
N ARG A 207 -11.06 5.03 -6.27
CA ARG A 207 -11.55 4.09 -5.25
C ARG A 207 -10.55 3.02 -4.82
N GLY A 208 -9.29 3.10 -5.23
CA GLY A 208 -8.22 2.38 -4.52
C GLY A 208 -7.51 1.24 -5.24
N ASP A 209 -7.28 1.30 -6.54
CA ASP A 209 -6.43 0.34 -7.21
C ASP A 209 -4.94 0.76 -7.21
N LEU A 210 -4.10 -0.17 -6.76
CA LEU A 210 -2.63 0.02 -6.72
C LEU A 210 -1.96 -0.25 -8.08
N ASN A 211 -2.59 -1.03 -8.96
CA ASN A 211 -2.03 -1.39 -10.25
C ASN A 211 -2.57 -0.54 -11.42
N SER A 212 -3.83 -0.07 -11.35
CA SER A 212 -4.37 0.83 -12.37
C SER A 212 -3.83 2.25 -12.26
N SER A 213 -3.26 2.63 -11.11
CA SER A 213 -2.57 3.92 -10.96
C SER A 213 -1.38 4.07 -11.90
N ARG A 214 -0.82 2.98 -12.40
CA ARG A 214 0.26 3.05 -13.38
C ARG A 214 -0.28 3.34 -14.78
N ASP A 215 -1.37 2.68 -15.15
CA ASP A 215 -1.94 2.79 -16.51
C ASP A 215 -2.92 3.96 -16.65
N SER A 216 -3.67 4.30 -15.61
CA SER A 216 -4.60 5.45 -15.64
C SER A 216 -3.93 6.78 -15.30
N VAL A 217 -2.85 6.77 -14.53
CA VAL A 217 -1.94 7.92 -14.45
C VAL A 217 -1.27 8.13 -15.81
N LEU A 218 -0.90 7.08 -16.53
CA LEU A 218 -0.41 7.19 -17.89
C LEU A 218 -1.48 7.71 -18.85
N SER A 219 -2.72 7.21 -18.82
CA SER A 219 -3.79 7.69 -19.71
C SER A 219 -4.36 9.06 -19.34
N SER A 220 -4.39 9.42 -18.05
CA SER A 220 -4.74 10.79 -17.61
C SER A 220 -3.62 11.78 -17.87
N ILE A 221 -2.38 11.30 -17.94
CA ILE A 221 -1.21 12.09 -18.32
C ILE A 221 -1.23 12.36 -19.82
N ASP A 222 -1.59 11.39 -20.65
CA ASP A 222 -1.75 11.59 -22.11
C ASP A 222 -2.83 12.64 -22.43
N SER A 223 -3.91 12.69 -21.64
CA SER A 223 -4.94 13.75 -21.79
C SER A 223 -4.56 15.10 -21.18
N LEU A 224 -3.49 15.17 -20.37
CA LEU A 224 -2.94 16.40 -19.78
C LEU A 224 -1.69 16.92 -20.53
N GLU A 225 -1.15 16.14 -21.49
CA GLU A 225 -0.01 16.57 -22.31
C GLU A 225 -0.30 17.79 -23.20
N GLU A 226 -1.56 18.09 -23.47
CA GLU A 226 -1.93 19.30 -24.22
C GLU A 226 -1.71 20.61 -23.45
N ASN A 227 -1.38 20.58 -22.12
CA ASN A 227 -1.29 21.78 -21.29
C ASN A 227 -0.01 21.90 -20.43
N GLY A 228 1.12 21.40 -20.86
CA GLY A 228 2.45 21.79 -20.34
C GLY A 228 2.65 21.72 -18.81
N LYS A 229 2.06 20.79 -18.09
CA LYS A 229 2.18 20.70 -16.64
C LYS A 229 3.52 20.13 -16.17
N PHE A 230 4.02 20.68 -15.08
CA PHE A 230 5.29 20.36 -14.44
C PHE A 230 5.23 18.99 -13.75
N ARG A 231 6.23 18.13 -13.94
CA ARG A 231 6.29 16.75 -13.42
C ARG A 231 7.49 16.54 -12.51
N PHE A 232 7.28 15.81 -11.42
CA PHE A 232 8.33 15.31 -10.53
C PHE A 232 8.44 13.79 -10.63
N THR A 233 9.67 13.25 -10.84
CA THR A 233 9.94 11.81 -10.72
C THR A 233 11.12 11.56 -9.80
N PHE A 234 11.02 10.45 -9.08
CA PHE A 234 11.99 10.01 -8.09
C PHE A 234 12.20 8.50 -8.27
N ASN A 235 13.32 8.07 -8.85
CA ASN A 235 13.60 6.65 -9.11
C ASN A 235 15.05 6.31 -8.80
N PHE A 236 15.32 5.04 -8.50
CA PHE A 236 16.69 4.55 -8.28
C PHE A 236 17.52 4.55 -9.58
N LEU A 237 16.90 4.09 -10.67
CA LEU A 237 17.32 4.25 -12.05
C LEU A 237 16.13 4.80 -12.81
N ASP A 238 16.20 6.02 -13.31
CA ASP A 238 15.11 6.68 -14.01
C ASP A 238 15.37 6.70 -15.51
N PHE A 239 14.66 5.84 -16.25
CA PHE A 239 14.66 5.77 -17.70
C PHE A 239 13.31 6.24 -18.21
N GLU A 240 13.26 7.42 -18.80
CA GLU A 240 12.06 8.00 -19.34
C GLU A 240 12.11 8.07 -20.87
N GLU A 241 11.05 7.60 -21.51
CA GLU A 241 10.94 7.55 -22.97
C GLU A 241 10.12 8.71 -23.59
N ASN A 242 9.44 9.52 -22.78
CA ASN A 242 8.54 10.57 -23.25
C ASN A 242 9.09 11.99 -23.06
N PRO A 243 8.67 12.98 -23.90
CA PRO A 243 8.99 14.39 -23.71
C PRO A 243 8.59 14.88 -22.34
N ARG A 244 9.43 15.69 -21.70
CA ARG A 244 9.22 16.08 -20.31
C ARG A 244 9.46 17.56 -20.03
N LYS A 245 8.58 18.12 -19.18
CA LYS A 245 8.84 19.36 -18.47
C LYS A 245 8.84 19.09 -16.97
N GLY A 246 9.88 19.53 -16.23
CA GLY A 246 9.91 19.41 -14.80
C GLY A 246 11.22 18.95 -14.19
N PHE A 247 11.12 18.11 -13.16
CA PHE A 247 12.26 17.65 -12.37
C PHE A 247 12.39 16.13 -12.46
N GLN A 248 13.58 15.66 -12.80
CA GLN A 248 13.94 14.24 -12.84
C GLN A 248 15.05 13.96 -11.83
N PHE A 249 14.81 13.03 -10.91
CA PHE A 249 15.82 12.55 -9.97
C PHE A 249 16.03 11.05 -10.14
N GLY A 250 17.25 10.67 -10.55
CA GLY A 250 17.72 9.28 -10.52
C GLY A 250 18.74 9.10 -9.41
N PHE A 251 18.55 8.17 -8.47
CA PHE A 251 19.53 7.99 -7.39
C PHE A 251 20.91 7.67 -7.93
N PHE A 252 21.03 6.74 -8.87
CA PHE A 252 22.29 6.49 -9.59
C PHE A 252 22.34 7.20 -10.94
N VAL A 253 21.34 7.02 -11.78
CA VAL A 253 21.29 7.56 -13.13
C VAL A 253 19.93 8.17 -13.41
N ALA A 254 19.91 9.38 -13.95
CA ALA A 254 18.74 10.00 -14.54
C ALA A 254 18.91 10.01 -16.06
N ASN A 255 18.04 9.32 -16.80
CA ASN A 255 18.12 9.15 -18.24
C ASN A 255 16.84 9.63 -18.93
N ALA A 256 16.95 10.65 -19.76
CA ALA A 256 15.86 11.16 -20.59
C ALA A 256 16.09 10.74 -22.05
N SER A 257 15.26 9.84 -22.56
CA SER A 257 15.37 9.33 -23.93
C SER A 257 14.76 10.27 -24.98
N ASP A 258 13.88 11.16 -24.57
CA ASP A 258 13.29 12.21 -25.42
C ASP A 258 13.72 13.61 -24.96
N TYR A 259 13.12 14.69 -25.55
CA TYR A 259 13.48 16.03 -25.13
C TYR A 259 13.07 16.33 -23.69
N MET A 260 13.83 17.17 -23.01
CA MET A 260 13.56 17.56 -21.64
C MET A 260 13.70 19.08 -21.44
N ILE A 261 12.74 19.67 -20.72
CA ILE A 261 12.82 21.05 -20.25
C ILE A 261 12.74 21.04 -18.74
N GLY A 262 13.84 21.38 -18.03
CA GLY A 262 13.85 21.39 -16.57
C GLY A 262 15.16 20.96 -15.94
N THR A 263 15.08 20.16 -14.86
CA THR A 263 16.25 19.78 -14.07
C THR A 263 16.40 18.27 -14.01
N GLN A 264 17.58 17.76 -14.36
CA GLN A 264 18.02 16.41 -14.04
C GLN A 264 19.01 16.43 -12.88
N LEU A 265 18.78 15.57 -11.90
CA LEU A 265 19.66 15.39 -10.74
C LEU A 265 19.95 13.90 -10.53
N SER A 266 21.22 13.57 -10.34
CA SER A 266 21.64 12.19 -10.01
C SER A 266 22.92 12.17 -9.17
N ILE A 267 23.18 11.04 -8.50
CA ILE A 267 24.46 10.87 -7.82
C ILE A 267 25.59 10.56 -8.80
N PHE A 268 25.36 9.71 -9.82
CA PHE A 268 26.43 9.33 -10.73
C PHE A 268 26.34 9.98 -12.09
N ALA A 269 25.23 9.79 -12.83
CA ALA A 269 25.15 10.23 -14.20
C ALA A 269 23.78 10.78 -14.60
N ASN A 270 23.77 11.90 -15.31
CA ASN A 270 22.62 12.39 -16.06
C ASN A 270 22.87 12.18 -17.55
N ILE A 271 21.88 11.65 -18.26
CA ILE A 271 21.94 11.41 -19.70
C ILE A 271 20.69 12.00 -20.36
N ALA A 272 20.89 12.85 -21.35
CA ALA A 272 19.83 13.36 -22.21
C ALA A 272 20.13 12.96 -23.67
N HIS A 273 19.26 12.16 -24.27
CA HIS A 273 19.47 11.60 -25.60
C HIS A 273 19.10 12.58 -26.72
N LYS A 274 18.07 13.38 -26.50
CA LYS A 274 17.64 14.41 -27.45
C LYS A 274 17.97 15.82 -26.92
N GLU A 275 17.14 16.80 -27.23
CA GLU A 275 17.35 18.18 -26.79
C GLU A 275 17.03 18.33 -25.33
N MET A 276 17.85 19.07 -24.60
CA MET A 276 17.59 19.41 -23.21
C MET A 276 17.79 20.91 -22.98
N HIS A 277 16.78 21.51 -22.36
CA HIS A 277 16.82 22.90 -21.91
C HIS A 277 16.71 22.95 -20.39
N GLY A 278 17.77 23.41 -19.70
CA GLY A 278 17.72 23.57 -18.25
C GLY A 278 18.99 23.20 -17.50
N LEU A 279 18.88 22.38 -16.45
CA LEU A 279 19.97 22.11 -15.53
C LEU A 279 20.23 20.61 -15.39
N GLN A 280 21.49 20.19 -15.56
CA GLN A 280 21.98 18.86 -15.16
C GLN A 280 22.99 18.99 -14.01
N LEU A 281 22.69 18.28 -12.91
CA LEU A 281 23.56 18.19 -11.73
C LEU A 281 23.88 16.73 -11.42
N SER A 282 25.13 16.35 -11.39
CA SER A 282 25.58 15.03 -10.94
C SER A 282 26.87 15.11 -10.13
N SER A 283 27.15 14.07 -9.36
CA SER A 283 28.43 13.99 -8.63
C SER A 283 29.56 13.43 -9.48
N VAL A 284 29.29 12.92 -10.69
CA VAL A 284 30.33 12.37 -11.55
C VAL A 284 30.22 12.92 -12.98
N VAL A 285 29.17 12.60 -13.74
CA VAL A 285 29.10 12.94 -15.17
C VAL A 285 27.74 13.43 -15.62
N ASN A 286 27.72 14.36 -16.59
CA ASN A 286 26.55 14.76 -17.34
C ASN A 286 26.80 14.59 -18.84
N PHE A 287 25.84 13.93 -19.54
CA PHE A 287 25.88 13.73 -20.99
C PHE A 287 24.65 14.33 -21.66
N GLY A 288 24.87 15.28 -22.57
CA GLY A 288 23.91 15.75 -23.57
C GLY A 288 24.27 15.14 -24.93
N LEU A 289 23.58 14.08 -25.35
CA LEU A 289 23.93 13.37 -26.60
C LEU A 289 23.51 14.11 -27.87
N ASN A 290 22.74 15.19 -27.72
CA ASN A 290 22.35 16.08 -28.79
C ASN A 290 22.56 17.56 -28.38
N HIS A 291 21.61 18.45 -28.63
CA HIS A 291 21.71 19.86 -28.24
C HIS A 291 21.33 20.06 -26.77
N PHE A 292 22.16 20.81 -26.04
CA PHE A 292 21.93 21.18 -24.64
C PHE A 292 21.99 22.71 -24.50
N GLU A 293 20.93 23.29 -23.94
CA GLU A 293 20.85 24.69 -23.60
C GLU A 293 20.62 24.87 -22.09
N GLY A 294 21.56 25.54 -21.39
CA GLY A 294 21.44 25.77 -19.95
C GLY A 294 22.71 25.56 -19.16
N ALA A 295 22.66 24.79 -18.05
CA ALA A 295 23.83 24.55 -17.21
C ALA A 295 24.05 23.07 -16.93
N GLN A 296 25.32 22.61 -17.05
CA GLN A 296 25.79 21.30 -16.65
C GLN A 296 26.86 21.44 -15.57
N LEU A 297 26.64 20.78 -14.41
CA LEU A 297 27.60 20.77 -13.30
C LEU A 297 27.89 19.32 -12.89
N ALA A 298 29.15 18.91 -13.06
CA ALA A 298 29.67 17.64 -12.58
C ALA A 298 31.17 17.73 -12.38
N PRO A 299 31.73 17.16 -11.28
CA PRO A 299 33.15 17.28 -10.97
C PRO A 299 34.10 16.57 -11.90
N VAL A 300 33.62 15.61 -12.72
CA VAL A 300 34.49 14.79 -13.57
C VAL A 300 34.31 15.10 -15.05
N VAL A 301 33.08 15.02 -15.58
CA VAL A 301 32.83 15.27 -16.99
C VAL A 301 31.47 15.92 -17.21
N ASN A 302 31.44 17.02 -17.96
CA ASN A 302 30.26 17.53 -18.62
C ASN A 302 30.50 17.46 -20.13
N TYR A 303 29.60 16.79 -20.84
CA TYR A 303 29.65 16.66 -22.29
C TYR A 303 28.32 16.99 -22.94
N ALA A 304 28.37 17.75 -24.01
CA ALA A 304 27.23 17.90 -24.91
C ALA A 304 27.74 17.95 -26.35
N LYS A 305 26.98 17.33 -27.27
CA LYS A 305 27.34 17.33 -28.71
C LYS A 305 27.23 18.75 -29.29
N SER A 306 26.24 19.50 -28.88
CA SER A 306 26.08 20.93 -29.14
C SER A 306 25.62 21.59 -27.84
N PHE A 307 26.25 22.72 -27.50
CA PHE A 307 26.05 23.31 -26.18
C PHE A 307 25.90 24.83 -26.28
N ASP A 308 24.90 25.34 -25.56
CA ASP A 308 24.70 26.77 -25.37
C ASP A 308 24.40 27.04 -23.86
N GLY A 309 25.39 27.64 -23.17
CA GLY A 309 25.22 27.92 -21.74
C GLY A 309 26.48 27.79 -20.89
N LEU A 310 26.39 27.17 -19.69
CA LEU A 310 27.45 27.05 -18.69
C LEU A 310 27.78 25.60 -18.39
N GLN A 311 29.04 25.18 -18.59
CA GLN A 311 29.58 23.89 -18.12
C GLN A 311 30.65 24.13 -17.05
N LEU A 312 30.48 23.47 -15.88
CA LEU A 312 31.45 23.49 -14.79
C LEU A 312 31.81 22.05 -14.38
N SER A 313 33.11 21.72 -14.44
CA SER A 313 33.72 20.46 -14.00
C SER A 313 34.89 20.71 -13.08
#